data_a8b6ea88920df816789442f28bc42406
#
_entry.id   a8b6ea88920df816789442f28bc42406
#
_cell.length_a   1.000
_cell.length_b   1.000
_cell.length_c   1.000
_cell.angle_alpha   90.00
_cell.angle_beta   90.00
_cell.angle_gamma   90.00
#
_symmetry.space_group_name_H-M   'P 1'
#
loop_
_entity.id
_entity.type
_entity.pdbx_description
1 polymer ?
#
loop_
_entity_poly.entity_id
_entity_poly.type
_entity_poly.pdbx_seq_one_letter_code
_entity_poly.pdbx_strand_id
1 'polypeptide(L)'
;MTGKGVALFMKRAAIPLMLLLCGFALGLLCSVSLWAPIPSAPSAQIQEDAPPAQSSLRTTSLLQAAAGVTDALQAKDYETLSSYIHPTRGVIFTPYSTVNVQQDRRLTAEQIKTLAQDTTTYIWGYEDGRGDPIQMTITEYFARFVFDADYTQAPKVAVDQIITSGNALENITEAYPDCHFVDFCYPSRDPASDGLDWCSLKLVFVGEGTAWYLVGVVHGEWTI
;
A
#
# COMPACT_ATOMS: atom_id res chain seq x y z
N MET A 1 -66.20 -4.34 -11.71
CA MET A 1 -65.64 -3.75 -12.95
C MET A 1 -64.18 -4.03 -12.93
N THR A 2 -63.79 -5.14 -13.53
CA THR A 2 -63.12 -5.28 -14.83
C THR A 2 -61.89 -4.36 -14.92
N GLY A 3 -60.70 -4.76 -15.05
CA GLY A 3 -60.14 -5.89 -15.75
C GLY A 3 -58.66 -5.76 -15.95
N LYS A 4 -58.15 -6.88 -16.33
CA LYS A 4 -57.11 -7.19 -17.30
C LYS A 4 -55.64 -7.05 -16.89
N GLY A 5 -55.08 -8.24 -16.70
CA GLY A 5 -53.67 -8.54 -16.74
C GLY A 5 -53.05 -8.36 -18.13
N VAL A 6 -51.76 -8.25 -18.15
CA VAL A 6 -50.94 -8.45 -19.34
C VAL A 6 -49.77 -9.38 -18.96
N ALA A 7 -49.86 -10.58 -19.52
CA ALA A 7 -48.80 -11.56 -19.52
C ALA A 7 -47.72 -11.17 -20.54
N LEU A 8 -46.44 -11.13 -20.15
CA LEU A 8 -45.36 -10.93 -21.09
C LEU A 8 -44.65 -12.26 -21.40
N PHE A 9 -44.66 -12.60 -22.66
CA PHE A 9 -44.17 -13.80 -23.31
C PHE A 9 -42.67 -13.97 -23.21
N MET A 10 -42.22 -15.09 -22.66
CA MET A 10 -40.86 -15.59 -22.83
C MET A 10 -40.70 -16.27 -24.19
N LYS A 11 -39.89 -15.69 -25.09
CA LYS A 11 -39.43 -16.36 -26.30
C LYS A 11 -38.12 -17.12 -26.00
N ARG A 12 -38.22 -18.46 -26.00
CA ARG A 12 -37.11 -19.39 -26.10
C ARG A 12 -36.64 -19.44 -27.55
N ALA A 13 -35.35 -19.14 -27.82
CA ALA A 13 -34.72 -19.41 -29.09
C ALA A 13 -33.97 -20.75 -29.01
N ALA A 14 -34.36 -21.68 -29.89
CA ALA A 14 -33.75 -22.98 -30.05
C ALA A 14 -32.55 -22.88 -31.01
N ILE A 15 -31.49 -23.60 -30.68
CA ILE A 15 -30.28 -23.77 -31.49
C ILE A 15 -30.47 -25.05 -32.33
N PRO A 16 -30.29 -25.06 -33.67
CA PRO A 16 -30.23 -26.30 -34.41
C PRO A 16 -28.85 -26.90 -34.45
N LEU A 17 -28.79 -28.15 -34.05
CA LEU A 17 -27.65 -29.08 -34.20
C LEU A 17 -27.59 -29.53 -35.68
N MET A 18 -26.49 -29.26 -36.37
CA MET A 18 -26.25 -29.77 -37.73
C MET A 18 -25.03 -30.71 -37.71
N LEU A 19 -25.35 -32.01 -37.77
CA LEU A 19 -24.43 -33.08 -38.09
C LEU A 19 -24.19 -33.10 -39.60
N LEU A 20 -22.94 -33.21 -40.01
CA LEU A 20 -22.60 -33.70 -41.36
C LEU A 20 -21.34 -34.61 -41.29
N LEU A 21 -21.63 -35.91 -41.51
CA LEU A 21 -20.68 -36.97 -41.82
C LEU A 21 -20.33 -36.93 -43.30
N CYS A 22 -19.11 -37.20 -43.65
CA CYS A 22 -18.65 -38.03 -44.75
C CYS A 22 -17.27 -37.64 -45.25
N GLY A 23 -16.37 -38.58 -45.32
CA GLY A 23 -15.55 -38.84 -46.47
C GLY A 23 -14.17 -39.42 -46.16
N PHE A 24 -14.10 -40.77 -46.13
CA PHE A 24 -12.84 -41.52 -46.22
C PHE A 24 -12.27 -41.44 -47.64
N ALA A 25 -11.05 -41.07 -47.83
CA ALA A 25 -10.27 -41.39 -49.03
C ALA A 25 -8.80 -41.65 -48.65
N LEU A 26 -8.34 -42.89 -48.92
CA LEU A 26 -6.98 -43.34 -48.86
C LEU A 26 -6.10 -42.59 -49.86
N GLY A 27 -4.93 -42.19 -49.45
CA GLY A 27 -3.85 -41.73 -50.32
C GLY A 27 -2.49 -41.97 -49.67
N LEU A 28 -1.91 -43.15 -49.99
CA LEU A 28 -0.52 -43.47 -49.66
C LEU A 28 0.37 -42.70 -50.63
N LEU A 29 1.20 -41.78 -50.16
CA LEU A 29 2.39 -41.30 -50.90
C LEU A 29 3.49 -40.96 -49.89
N CYS A 30 4.64 -41.61 -50.12
CA CYS A 30 5.91 -41.36 -49.48
C CYS A 30 6.27 -39.88 -49.48
N SER A 31 6.56 -39.31 -48.33
CA SER A 31 7.18 -38.01 -48.24
C SER A 31 8.42 -38.03 -47.35
N VAL A 32 9.46 -37.67 -48.00
CA VAL A 32 10.81 -37.41 -47.50
C VAL A 32 10.73 -36.45 -46.34
N SER A 33 11.26 -36.85 -45.17
CA SER A 33 11.38 -36.01 -43.99
C SER A 33 12.41 -34.92 -44.23
N LEU A 34 11.94 -33.74 -44.60
CA LEU A 34 12.74 -32.53 -44.48
C LEU A 34 12.64 -32.06 -42.99
N TRP A 35 13.71 -32.32 -42.27
CA TRP A 35 13.88 -31.81 -40.92
C TRP A 35 14.14 -30.30 -40.99
N ALA A 36 13.11 -29.48 -40.86
CA ALA A 36 13.26 -28.07 -40.63
C ALA A 36 13.61 -27.84 -39.13
N PRO A 37 14.62 -27.02 -38.79
CA PRO A 37 14.89 -26.69 -37.42
C PRO A 37 13.70 -25.88 -36.85
N ILE A 38 13.14 -26.35 -35.73
CA ILE A 38 12.12 -25.65 -34.97
C ILE A 38 12.74 -24.32 -34.50
N PRO A 39 12.16 -23.15 -34.81
CA PRO A 39 12.63 -21.90 -34.20
C PRO A 39 12.45 -22.01 -32.70
N SER A 40 13.55 -21.89 -31.96
CA SER A 40 13.56 -21.83 -30.51
C SER A 40 12.67 -20.67 -30.11
N ALA A 41 11.59 -20.95 -29.37
CA ALA A 41 10.79 -19.91 -28.70
C ALA A 41 11.73 -19.05 -27.85
N PRO A 42 11.55 -17.74 -27.80
CA PRO A 42 12.33 -16.92 -26.88
C PRO A 42 12.13 -17.46 -25.48
N SER A 43 13.21 -17.90 -24.86
CA SER A 43 13.23 -18.28 -23.45
C SER A 43 12.68 -17.11 -22.67
N ALA A 44 11.49 -17.26 -22.08
CA ALA A 44 11.05 -16.35 -21.03
C ALA A 44 12.17 -16.32 -20.00
N GLN A 45 12.85 -15.19 -19.89
CA GLN A 45 13.75 -14.95 -18.78
C GLN A 45 12.88 -15.01 -17.54
N ILE A 46 12.95 -16.12 -16.83
CA ILE A 46 12.49 -16.21 -15.45
C ILE A 46 13.36 -15.18 -14.76
N GLN A 47 12.74 -14.10 -14.34
CA GLN A 47 13.37 -13.09 -13.51
C GLN A 47 13.73 -13.83 -12.23
N GLU A 48 15.02 -14.14 -12.09
CA GLU A 48 15.57 -14.89 -10.97
C GLU A 48 15.39 -13.97 -9.75
N ASP A 49 14.47 -14.35 -8.86
CA ASP A 49 14.28 -13.67 -7.58
C ASP A 49 15.65 -13.54 -6.91
N ALA A 50 15.96 -12.33 -6.44
CA ALA A 50 17.25 -12.03 -5.81
C ALA A 50 17.58 -13.12 -4.77
N PRO A 51 18.85 -13.57 -4.68
CA PRO A 51 19.22 -14.62 -3.75
C PRO A 51 18.72 -14.35 -2.35
N PRO A 52 18.22 -15.33 -1.59
CA PRO A 52 17.58 -15.15 -0.29
C PRO A 52 18.43 -14.35 0.73
N ALA A 53 19.75 -14.39 0.60
CA ALA A 53 20.67 -13.58 1.41
C ALA A 53 20.58 -12.07 1.12
N GLN A 54 20.38 -11.65 -0.12
CA GLN A 54 20.21 -10.24 -0.48
C GLN A 54 18.85 -9.71 -0.04
N SER A 55 17.80 -10.51 -0.15
CA SER A 55 16.48 -10.15 0.34
C SER A 55 16.49 -9.93 1.86
N SER A 56 17.10 -10.83 2.62
CA SER A 56 17.20 -10.69 4.08
C SER A 56 18.03 -9.47 4.53
N LEU A 57 19.13 -9.15 3.82
CA LEU A 57 19.95 -7.97 4.11
C LEU A 57 19.19 -6.67 3.80
N ARG A 58 18.41 -6.63 2.73
CA ARG A 58 17.55 -5.48 2.40
C ARG A 58 16.48 -5.26 3.44
N THR A 59 15.80 -6.32 3.87
CA THR A 59 14.80 -6.24 4.94
C THR A 59 15.42 -5.75 6.25
N THR A 60 16.60 -6.24 6.63
CA THR A 60 17.30 -5.79 7.85
C THR A 60 17.64 -4.31 7.77
N SER A 61 18.15 -3.81 6.64
CA SER A 61 18.48 -2.39 6.48
C SER A 61 17.23 -1.50 6.47
N LEU A 62 16.08 -1.97 5.93
CA LEU A 62 14.80 -1.27 6.00
C LEU A 62 14.30 -1.14 7.44
N LEU A 63 14.33 -2.22 8.21
CA LEU A 63 13.96 -2.18 9.63
C LEU A 63 14.86 -1.25 10.45
N GLN A 64 16.16 -1.18 10.14
CA GLN A 64 17.07 -0.23 10.77
C GLN A 64 16.72 1.22 10.44
N ALA A 65 16.37 1.51 9.17
CA ALA A 65 15.93 2.85 8.78
C ALA A 65 14.63 3.23 9.48
N ALA A 66 13.66 2.29 9.55
CA ALA A 66 12.38 2.51 10.23
C ALA A 66 12.56 2.74 11.73
N ALA A 67 13.42 1.96 12.40
CA ALA A 67 13.77 2.19 13.81
C ALA A 67 14.42 3.57 14.02
N GLY A 68 15.36 3.96 13.15
CA GLY A 68 15.97 5.30 13.23
C GLY A 68 14.96 6.44 13.06
N VAL A 69 13.93 6.25 12.23
CA VAL A 69 12.83 7.21 12.09
C VAL A 69 12.01 7.27 13.39
N THR A 70 11.61 6.14 13.98
CA THR A 70 10.83 6.13 15.23
C THR A 70 11.63 6.70 16.39
N ASP A 71 12.95 6.41 16.49
CA ASP A 71 13.85 6.99 17.50
C ASP A 71 13.95 8.52 17.36
N ALA A 72 14.10 9.02 16.12
CA ALA A 72 14.14 10.46 15.86
C ALA A 72 12.81 11.15 16.20
N LEU A 73 11.68 10.50 15.93
CA LEU A 73 10.34 11.00 16.32
C LEU A 73 10.18 11.06 17.83
N GLN A 74 10.57 10.00 18.55
CA GLN A 74 10.53 9.95 20.01
C GLN A 74 11.39 11.05 20.64
N ALA A 75 12.61 11.22 20.13
CA ALA A 75 13.54 12.25 20.60
C ALA A 75 13.16 13.67 20.14
N LYS A 76 12.19 13.83 19.23
CA LYS A 76 11.90 15.09 18.52
C LYS A 76 13.14 15.67 17.83
N ASP A 77 14.02 14.79 17.36
CA ASP A 77 15.22 15.14 16.60
C ASP A 77 14.85 15.30 15.12
N TYR A 78 14.36 16.46 14.78
CA TYR A 78 13.90 16.77 13.43
C TYR A 78 15.05 16.96 12.43
N GLU A 79 16.27 17.24 12.90
CA GLU A 79 17.47 17.25 12.07
C GLU A 79 17.76 15.81 11.57
N THR A 80 17.84 14.85 12.49
CA THR A 80 18.01 13.43 12.14
C THR A 80 16.86 12.91 11.31
N LEU A 81 15.59 13.21 11.69
CA LEU A 81 14.40 12.82 10.93
C LEU A 81 14.48 13.33 9.48
N SER A 82 14.90 14.58 9.28
CA SER A 82 15.01 15.18 7.94
C SER A 82 15.97 14.44 7.02
N SER A 83 16.99 13.80 7.58
CA SER A 83 17.98 13.03 6.82
C SER A 83 17.41 11.73 6.20
N TYR A 84 16.32 11.21 6.75
CA TYR A 84 15.60 10.06 6.18
C TYR A 84 14.63 10.47 5.06
N ILE A 85 14.24 11.73 4.96
CA ILE A 85 13.25 12.19 3.97
C ILE A 85 13.84 12.13 2.56
N HIS A 86 13.05 11.66 1.60
CA HIS A 86 13.49 11.63 0.22
C HIS A 86 13.76 13.05 -0.32
N PRO A 87 14.95 13.33 -0.88
CA PRO A 87 15.40 14.69 -1.16
C PRO A 87 14.55 15.44 -2.19
N THR A 88 13.96 14.73 -3.16
CA THR A 88 13.14 15.34 -4.21
C THR A 88 11.65 15.03 -4.08
N ARG A 89 11.28 13.85 -3.57
CA ARG A 89 9.88 13.46 -3.41
C ARG A 89 9.25 14.04 -2.13
N GLY A 90 10.08 14.35 -1.11
CA GLY A 90 9.59 14.68 0.23
C GLY A 90 8.88 13.49 0.87
N VAL A 91 8.07 13.76 1.89
CA VAL A 91 7.25 12.78 2.62
C VAL A 91 5.80 13.22 2.66
N ILE A 92 4.87 12.29 2.43
CA ILE A 92 3.42 12.53 2.51
C ILE A 92 2.92 12.05 3.86
N PHE A 93 2.06 12.86 4.49
CA PHE A 93 1.41 12.55 5.77
C PHE A 93 -0.08 12.29 5.55
N THR A 94 -0.52 11.11 5.95
CA THR A 94 -1.89 10.63 5.80
C THR A 94 -2.48 10.34 7.19
N PRO A 95 -3.55 11.04 7.61
CA PRO A 95 -4.08 10.94 8.98
C PRO A 95 -4.82 9.64 9.27
N TYR A 96 -5.24 8.90 8.25
CA TYR A 96 -5.94 7.62 8.36
C TYR A 96 -5.41 6.62 7.34
N SER A 97 -5.91 5.38 7.34
CA SER A 97 -5.40 4.31 6.47
C SER A 97 -5.57 4.55 4.97
N THR A 98 -6.55 5.37 4.56
CA THR A 98 -6.80 5.67 3.14
C THR A 98 -5.88 6.76 2.64
N VAL A 99 -4.88 6.39 1.85
CA VAL A 99 -3.87 7.30 1.28
C VAL A 99 -4.39 7.98 0.02
N ASN A 100 -4.25 9.31 -0.05
CA ASN A 100 -4.47 10.09 -1.27
C ASN A 100 -3.23 10.93 -1.60
N VAL A 101 -2.31 10.36 -2.36
CA VAL A 101 -1.01 10.98 -2.69
C VAL A 101 -1.11 12.35 -3.39
N GLN A 102 -2.29 12.70 -3.93
CA GLN A 102 -2.54 13.98 -4.60
C GLN A 102 -3.08 15.07 -3.66
N GLN A 103 -3.75 14.68 -2.59
CA GLN A 103 -4.43 15.58 -1.65
C GLN A 103 -3.76 15.64 -0.30
N ASP A 104 -3.17 14.53 0.16
CA ASP A 104 -2.48 14.44 1.44
C ASP A 104 -1.28 15.38 1.48
N ARG A 105 -1.02 15.91 2.66
CA ARG A 105 0.02 16.92 2.82
C ARG A 105 1.42 16.34 2.64
N ARG A 106 2.15 16.96 1.72
CA ARG A 106 3.56 16.67 1.48
C ARG A 106 4.44 17.72 2.16
N LEU A 107 5.49 17.26 2.85
CA LEU A 107 6.54 18.10 3.41
C LEU A 107 7.90 17.73 2.81
N THR A 108 8.76 18.74 2.67
CA THR A 108 10.17 18.55 2.27
C THR A 108 11.05 18.26 3.48
N ALA A 109 12.26 17.75 3.27
CA ALA A 109 13.25 17.57 4.33
C ALA A 109 13.52 18.86 5.11
N GLU A 110 13.59 20.01 4.42
CA GLU A 110 13.82 21.31 5.07
C GLU A 110 12.64 21.74 5.96
N GLN A 111 11.41 21.48 5.54
CA GLN A 111 10.22 21.74 6.38
C GLN A 111 10.19 20.83 7.61
N ILE A 112 10.62 19.58 7.50
CA ILE A 112 10.76 18.68 8.64
C ILE A 112 11.85 19.19 9.59
N LYS A 113 13.01 19.59 9.09
CA LYS A 113 14.13 20.09 9.87
C LYS A 113 13.75 21.31 10.73
N THR A 114 12.92 22.19 10.18
CA THR A 114 12.48 23.43 10.84
C THR A 114 11.09 23.30 11.52
N LEU A 115 10.55 22.11 11.61
CA LEU A 115 9.20 21.80 12.05
C LEU A 115 8.82 22.48 13.38
N ALA A 116 9.72 22.48 14.37
CA ALA A 116 9.42 23.05 15.70
C ALA A 116 9.21 24.57 15.68
N GLN A 117 9.66 25.26 14.64
CA GLN A 117 9.51 26.73 14.48
C GLN A 117 8.30 27.11 13.62
N ASP A 118 7.68 26.15 12.95
CA ASP A 118 6.52 26.41 12.09
C ASP A 118 5.23 26.40 12.90
N THR A 119 4.67 27.57 13.09
CA THR A 119 3.39 27.81 13.78
C THR A 119 2.20 27.95 12.83
N THR A 120 2.42 27.69 11.52
CA THR A 120 1.37 27.78 10.51
C THR A 120 0.36 26.66 10.70
N THR A 121 -0.92 26.98 10.66
CA THR A 121 -2.01 26.02 10.66
C THR A 121 -2.28 25.53 9.24
N TYR A 122 -2.32 24.21 9.06
CA TYR A 122 -2.54 23.54 7.78
C TYR A 122 -3.79 22.68 7.83
N ILE A 123 -4.40 22.44 6.67
CA ILE A 123 -5.37 21.35 6.50
C ILE A 123 -4.56 20.10 6.11
N TRP A 124 -4.72 19.01 6.91
CA TRP A 124 -4.01 17.74 6.76
C TRP A 124 -4.84 16.65 6.10
N GLY A 125 -6.13 16.88 5.95
CA GLY A 125 -7.12 15.96 5.45
C GLY A 125 -8.46 16.27 6.08
N TYR A 126 -9.31 15.26 6.13
CA TYR A 126 -10.65 15.38 6.69
C TYR A 126 -10.92 14.24 7.66
N GLU A 127 -11.66 14.52 8.74
CA GLU A 127 -12.06 13.50 9.71
C GLU A 127 -12.92 12.43 9.03
N ASP A 128 -12.59 11.17 9.28
CA ASP A 128 -13.36 10.05 8.79
C ASP A 128 -14.78 10.08 9.41
N GLY A 129 -15.77 9.67 8.61
CA GLY A 129 -17.20 9.68 8.99
C GLY A 129 -17.86 11.06 8.98
N ARG A 130 -17.22 12.13 9.51
CA ARG A 130 -17.82 13.48 9.61
C ARG A 130 -17.43 14.41 8.48
N GLY A 131 -16.23 14.22 7.91
CA GLY A 131 -15.73 15.06 6.82
C GLY A 131 -15.32 16.47 7.25
N ASP A 132 -15.16 16.75 8.55
CA ASP A 132 -14.65 18.02 9.05
C ASP A 132 -13.14 18.15 8.71
N PRO A 133 -12.63 19.35 8.36
CA PRO A 133 -11.22 19.51 8.04
C PRO A 133 -10.35 19.31 9.28
N ILE A 134 -9.30 18.49 9.17
CA ILE A 134 -8.25 18.34 10.17
C ILE A 134 -7.32 19.54 10.06
N GLN A 135 -7.53 20.54 10.89
CA GLN A 135 -6.83 21.82 10.84
C GLN A 135 -5.94 21.98 12.06
N MET A 136 -4.62 21.85 11.88
CA MET A 136 -3.62 21.80 12.94
C MET A 136 -2.29 22.41 12.47
N THR A 137 -1.47 22.87 13.43
CA THR A 137 -0.05 23.12 13.20
C THR A 137 0.67 21.78 12.96
N ILE A 138 1.88 21.82 12.41
CA ILE A 138 2.69 20.61 12.22
C ILE A 138 2.94 19.89 13.56
N THR A 139 3.26 20.64 14.61
CA THR A 139 3.52 20.07 15.94
C THR A 139 2.29 19.36 16.53
N GLU A 140 1.10 19.94 16.39
CA GLU A 140 -0.15 19.30 16.83
C GLU A 140 -0.47 18.05 16.02
N TYR A 141 -0.28 18.10 14.70
CA TYR A 141 -0.48 16.94 13.82
C TYR A 141 0.47 15.78 14.19
N PHE A 142 1.75 16.08 14.42
CA PHE A 142 2.72 15.07 14.83
C PHE A 142 2.35 14.41 16.15
N ALA A 143 1.86 15.18 17.11
CA ALA A 143 1.40 14.64 18.40
C ALA A 143 0.13 13.79 18.28
N ARG A 144 -0.74 14.08 17.29
CA ARG A 144 -2.03 13.39 17.15
C ARG A 144 -2.00 12.22 16.18
N PHE A 145 -1.21 12.32 15.07
CA PHE A 145 -1.26 11.37 13.96
C PHE A 145 0.10 10.76 13.57
N VAL A 146 1.21 11.19 14.17
CA VAL A 146 2.53 10.65 13.82
C VAL A 146 3.16 9.93 15.01
N PHE A 147 3.06 10.49 16.20
CA PHE A 147 3.63 9.89 17.41
C PHE A 147 2.65 10.00 18.59
N ASP A 148 1.44 9.47 18.39
CA ASP A 148 0.37 9.36 19.38
C ASP A 148 0.57 8.20 20.36
N ALA A 149 1.52 7.32 20.07
CA ALA A 149 2.01 6.25 20.93
C ALA A 149 3.54 6.15 20.79
N ASP A 150 4.20 5.48 21.74
CA ASP A 150 5.65 5.22 21.66
C ASP A 150 5.94 4.06 20.70
N TYR A 151 6.03 4.35 19.41
CA TYR A 151 6.26 3.34 18.38
C TYR A 151 7.64 2.67 18.45
N THR A 152 8.60 3.21 19.22
CA THR A 152 9.86 2.52 19.51
C THR A 152 9.65 1.27 20.36
N GLN A 153 8.52 1.19 21.07
CA GLN A 153 8.11 0.08 21.93
C GLN A 153 6.90 -0.68 21.37
N ALA A 154 6.57 -0.48 20.09
CA ALA A 154 5.41 -1.14 19.48
C ALA A 154 5.49 -2.67 19.66
N PRO A 155 4.44 -3.31 20.22
CA PRO A 155 4.45 -4.74 20.51
C PRO A 155 4.42 -5.62 19.24
N LYS A 156 4.05 -5.04 18.10
CA LYS A 156 4.07 -5.71 16.80
C LYS A 156 4.69 -4.81 15.75
N VAL A 157 5.57 -5.40 14.95
CA VAL A 157 6.20 -4.75 13.80
C VAL A 157 6.20 -5.73 12.63
N ALA A 158 5.80 -5.27 11.45
CA ALA A 158 5.78 -6.07 10.24
C ALA A 158 6.32 -5.28 9.04
N VAL A 159 6.88 -5.99 8.06
CA VAL A 159 7.35 -5.42 6.79
C VAL A 159 6.38 -5.84 5.70
N ASP A 160 5.91 -4.87 4.90
CA ASP A 160 4.97 -5.07 3.79
C ASP A 160 3.70 -5.84 4.17
N GLN A 161 3.31 -5.75 5.43
CA GLN A 161 2.13 -6.41 5.96
C GLN A 161 1.39 -5.48 6.91
N ILE A 162 0.08 -5.32 6.70
CA ILE A 162 -0.83 -4.60 7.59
C ILE A 162 -1.16 -5.52 8.76
N ILE A 163 -0.87 -5.07 9.98
CA ILE A 163 -1.05 -5.86 11.20
C ILE A 163 -2.50 -5.80 11.69
N THR A 164 -3.09 -4.60 11.65
CA THR A 164 -4.48 -4.38 12.07
C THR A 164 -5.13 -3.40 11.10
N SER A 165 -6.40 -3.66 10.77
CA SER A 165 -7.21 -2.78 9.94
C SER A 165 -8.55 -2.51 10.62
N GLY A 166 -9.13 -1.36 10.34
CA GLY A 166 -10.47 -0.95 10.79
C GLY A 166 -11.47 -0.96 9.64
N ASN A 167 -12.38 -0.01 9.68
CA ASN A 167 -13.39 0.23 8.65
C ASN A 167 -12.90 1.15 7.51
N ALA A 168 -11.82 1.90 7.71
CA ALA A 168 -11.20 2.69 6.65
C ALA A 168 -10.52 1.78 5.60
N LEU A 169 -10.56 2.20 4.33
CA LEU A 169 -9.93 1.47 3.23
C LEU A 169 -8.40 1.48 3.38
N GLU A 170 -7.80 0.30 3.38
CA GLU A 170 -6.35 0.13 3.33
C GLU A 170 -5.89 0.05 1.87
N ASN A 171 -5.20 1.09 1.37
CA ASN A 171 -4.74 1.15 -0.02
C ASN A 171 -3.26 1.51 -0.16
N ILE A 172 -2.46 1.29 0.88
CA ILE A 172 -1.05 1.69 0.93
C ILE A 172 -0.23 1.09 -0.23
N THR A 173 -0.49 -0.16 -0.62
CA THR A 173 0.21 -0.86 -1.70
C THR A 173 -0.12 -0.29 -3.08
N GLU A 174 -1.37 0.13 -3.29
CA GLU A 174 -1.78 0.79 -4.52
C GLU A 174 -1.25 2.23 -4.60
N ALA A 175 -1.23 2.92 -3.47
CA ALA A 175 -0.73 4.30 -3.39
C ALA A 175 0.79 4.40 -3.56
N TYR A 176 1.52 3.36 -3.16
CA TYR A 176 2.99 3.29 -3.19
C TYR A 176 3.51 1.99 -3.83
N PRO A 177 3.24 1.75 -5.12
CA PRO A 177 3.51 0.45 -5.77
C PRO A 177 4.99 0.06 -5.82
N ASP A 178 5.91 1.04 -5.81
CA ASP A 178 7.37 0.82 -5.89
C ASP A 178 8.08 1.00 -4.55
N CYS A 179 7.33 0.96 -3.44
CA CYS A 179 7.85 1.20 -2.10
C CYS A 179 7.66 -0.01 -1.21
N HIS A 180 8.36 0.00 -0.09
CA HIS A 180 8.17 -0.92 1.03
C HIS A 180 7.65 -0.14 2.23
N PHE A 181 6.95 -0.79 3.15
CA PHE A 181 6.53 -0.14 4.37
C PHE A 181 6.80 -1.01 5.60
N VAL A 182 6.96 -0.33 6.74
CA VAL A 182 7.05 -0.97 8.05
C VAL A 182 5.87 -0.49 8.88
N ASP A 183 5.04 -1.44 9.33
CA ASP A 183 3.88 -1.19 10.20
C ASP A 183 4.27 -1.43 11.66
N PHE A 184 4.23 -0.37 12.48
CA PHE A 184 4.37 -0.41 13.94
C PHE A 184 2.98 -0.34 14.55
N CYS A 185 2.54 -1.38 15.27
CA CYS A 185 1.15 -1.50 15.68
C CYS A 185 1.00 -1.83 17.17
N TYR A 186 0.09 -1.12 17.81
CA TYR A 186 -0.53 -1.45 19.08
C TYR A 186 -1.94 -2.02 18.79
N PRO A 187 -2.14 -3.33 18.77
CA PRO A 187 -3.43 -3.95 18.40
C PRO A 187 -4.53 -3.72 19.44
N SER A 188 -4.14 -3.34 20.66
CA SER A 188 -5.02 -2.82 21.73
C SER A 188 -4.13 -2.17 22.78
N ARG A 189 -4.57 -1.03 23.33
CA ARG A 189 -3.89 -0.30 24.41
C ARG A 189 -4.56 -0.54 25.75
N ASP A 190 -5.90 -0.71 25.76
CA ASP A 190 -6.70 -1.02 26.93
C ASP A 190 -7.55 -2.26 26.66
N PRO A 191 -7.41 -3.34 27.47
CA PRO A 191 -8.24 -4.54 27.34
C PRO A 191 -9.75 -4.29 27.42
N ALA A 192 -10.17 -3.16 28.03
CA ALA A 192 -11.58 -2.81 28.18
C ALA A 192 -12.21 -2.22 26.89
N SER A 193 -11.40 -1.89 25.90
CA SER A 193 -11.85 -1.29 24.63
C SER A 193 -12.19 -2.32 23.54
N ASP A 194 -12.15 -3.62 23.87
CA ASP A 194 -12.41 -4.70 22.93
C ASP A 194 -11.57 -4.61 21.62
N GLY A 195 -10.38 -4.01 21.71
CA GLY A 195 -9.47 -3.79 20.60
C GLY A 195 -9.85 -2.62 19.67
N LEU A 196 -10.83 -1.81 20.01
CA LEU A 196 -11.22 -0.63 19.23
C LEU A 196 -10.28 0.57 19.43
N ASP A 197 -9.33 0.47 20.35
CA ASP A 197 -8.31 1.48 20.66
C ASP A 197 -6.95 1.18 20.02
N TRP A 198 -6.93 0.33 19.00
CA TRP A 198 -5.70 0.05 18.27
C TRP A 198 -5.19 1.31 17.56
N CYS A 199 -3.89 1.41 17.42
CA CYS A 199 -3.26 2.40 16.56
C CYS A 199 -2.07 1.78 15.85
N SER A 200 -1.73 2.33 14.68
CA SER A 200 -0.54 1.97 13.94
C SER A 200 0.09 3.16 13.23
N LEU A 201 1.40 3.07 13.05
CA LEU A 201 2.18 3.97 12.23
C LEU A 201 2.86 3.16 11.14
N LYS A 202 2.47 3.40 9.88
CA LYS A 202 3.08 2.79 8.71
C LYS A 202 4.08 3.77 8.10
N LEU A 203 5.36 3.43 8.12
CA LEU A 203 6.44 4.22 7.52
C LEU A 203 6.76 3.65 6.14
N VAL A 204 6.57 4.45 5.08
CA VAL A 204 6.76 4.03 3.69
C VAL A 204 8.10 4.51 3.17
N PHE A 205 8.87 3.58 2.62
CA PHE A 205 10.22 3.83 2.14
C PHE A 205 10.40 3.46 0.68
N VAL A 206 11.20 4.24 -0.03
CA VAL A 206 11.77 3.87 -1.33
C VAL A 206 13.25 3.57 -1.17
N GLY A 207 13.72 2.50 -1.80
CA GLY A 207 15.14 2.13 -1.79
C GLY A 207 15.87 2.75 -2.98
N GLU A 208 16.94 3.52 -2.72
CA GLU A 208 17.84 4.06 -3.75
C GLU A 208 19.29 3.65 -3.45
N GLY A 209 19.86 2.80 -4.29
CA GLY A 209 21.19 2.23 -4.04
C GLY A 209 21.19 1.37 -2.77
N THR A 210 21.94 1.82 -1.76
CA THR A 210 22.02 1.18 -0.43
C THR A 210 21.19 1.89 0.63
N ALA A 211 20.56 3.01 0.31
CA ALA A 211 19.81 3.84 1.25
C ALA A 211 18.30 3.58 1.15
N TRP A 212 17.61 3.81 2.26
CA TRP A 212 16.16 3.86 2.36
C TRP A 212 15.72 5.28 2.69
N TYR A 213 14.82 5.83 1.88
CA TYR A 213 14.28 7.18 2.08
C TYR A 213 12.79 7.10 2.41
N LEU A 214 12.39 7.81 3.46
CA LEU A 214 11.00 7.95 3.87
C LEU A 214 10.23 8.82 2.86
N VAL A 215 9.13 8.30 2.34
CA VAL A 215 8.26 8.98 1.36
C VAL A 215 6.80 9.06 1.81
N GLY A 216 6.41 8.31 2.85
CA GLY A 216 5.06 8.32 3.40
C GLY A 216 5.05 8.00 4.89
N VAL A 217 4.14 8.64 5.60
CA VAL A 217 3.78 8.37 7.00
C VAL A 217 2.27 8.25 7.05
N VAL A 218 1.78 7.06 7.32
CA VAL A 218 0.35 6.73 7.31
C VAL A 218 -0.05 6.29 8.71
N HIS A 219 -0.93 7.03 9.33
CA HIS A 219 -1.52 6.68 10.62
C HIS A 219 -2.71 5.74 10.42
N GLY A 220 -2.91 4.82 11.34
CA GLY A 220 -4.07 3.95 11.38
C GLY A 220 -4.66 3.90 12.79
N GLU A 221 -5.97 4.02 12.88
CA GLU A 221 -6.74 3.87 14.10
C GLU A 221 -8.16 3.41 13.77
N TRP A 222 -8.92 3.02 14.79
CA TRP A 222 -10.35 2.78 14.61
C TRP A 222 -11.09 4.10 14.37
N THR A 223 -11.94 4.11 13.35
CA THR A 223 -12.82 5.24 13.00
C THR A 223 -14.27 4.74 12.88
N ILE A 224 -15.25 5.64 12.98
CA ILE A 224 -16.69 5.35 12.87
C ILE A 224 -17.27 5.86 11.55
#